data_fe0f7b25f6494c97b742535f9d675dc9
#
_entry.id   fe0f7b25f6494c97b742535f9d675dc9
#
_cell.length_a   1.000
_cell.length_b   1.000
_cell.length_c   1.000
_cell.angle_alpha   90.00
_cell.angle_beta   90.00
_cell.angle_gamma   90.00
#
_symmetry.space_group_name_H-M   'P 1'
#
loop_
_entity.id
_entity.type
_entity.pdbx_description
1 polymer ?
#
loop_
_entity_poly.entity_id
_entity_poly.type
_entity_poly.pdbx_seq_one_letter_code
_entity_poly.pdbx_strand_id
1 'polypeptide(L)'
;MMHTPSRFRVAVSPLSWTNDVLEDLGQDTPLEQCLSEAAAADFAGTELGRKFARKARVLKPILERHGLQLASGWHSGFLAERSVEAEMQAVAPHAELLQALGAKVMVYGECGVMVPEVPLDVPMSTRLRLTAADMAAYAGRLTRFARWLDKHYGLRLAYHHHLMMVAETLDEVCALFDQTGPEVGLLLDTGHAAAAGFDYRVLLERFGARIVHIHLKDVRAEVMRSVREQDLSFNEGVRRGMFTVPGDGSVDFGALAAFVRDTGYAGWLVVEAEQDPLKAPPLETVSRARRFIAA
;
A
#
# COMPACT_ATOMS: atom_id res chain seq x y z
N MET A 1 -34.38 -11.09 4.80
CA MET A 1 -33.54 -10.18 4.00
C MET A 1 -32.33 -10.98 3.55
N MET A 2 -32.19 -11.26 2.26
CA MET A 2 -30.98 -11.93 1.75
C MET A 2 -29.83 -10.93 1.83
N HIS A 3 -28.85 -11.18 2.71
CA HIS A 3 -27.58 -10.47 2.70
C HIS A 3 -26.91 -10.79 1.35
N THR A 4 -26.89 -9.84 0.44
CA THR A 4 -26.00 -9.92 -0.72
C THR A 4 -24.58 -9.89 -0.14
N PRO A 5 -23.75 -10.92 -0.33
CA PRO A 5 -22.39 -10.88 0.21
C PRO A 5 -21.69 -9.67 -0.38
N SER A 6 -20.99 -8.90 0.47
CA SER A 6 -20.17 -7.78 0.03
C SER A 6 -19.18 -8.29 -1.03
N ARG A 7 -19.09 -7.62 -2.16
CA ARG A 7 -18.22 -8.03 -3.27
C ARG A 7 -16.73 -7.79 -2.93
N PHE A 8 -16.44 -6.90 -1.98
CA PHE A 8 -15.09 -6.60 -1.51
C PHE A 8 -14.72 -7.43 -0.28
N ARG A 9 -13.45 -7.61 -0.08
CA ARG A 9 -12.85 -8.31 1.07
C ARG A 9 -11.99 -7.33 1.87
N VAL A 10 -11.96 -7.48 3.19
CA VAL A 10 -11.18 -6.61 4.06
C VAL A 10 -9.94 -7.36 4.54
N ALA A 11 -8.78 -6.75 4.35
CA ALA A 11 -7.49 -7.24 4.82
C ALA A 11 -6.81 -6.19 5.70
N VAL A 12 -5.72 -6.58 6.34
CA VAL A 12 -4.90 -5.68 7.15
C VAL A 12 -3.42 -5.81 6.76
N SER A 13 -2.74 -4.70 6.68
CA SER A 13 -1.29 -4.66 6.51
C SER A 13 -0.59 -5.00 7.83
N PRO A 14 0.46 -5.84 7.81
CA PRO A 14 1.24 -6.16 9.01
C PRO A 14 1.99 -4.97 9.61
N LEU A 15 2.02 -3.82 8.93
CA LEU A 15 2.66 -2.58 9.40
C LEU A 15 2.06 -2.06 10.72
N SER A 16 0.84 -2.47 11.07
CA SER A 16 0.27 -2.19 12.39
C SER A 16 1.01 -2.88 13.54
N TRP A 17 1.72 -3.99 13.29
CA TRP A 17 2.48 -4.77 14.28
C TRP A 17 3.97 -4.63 14.14
N THR A 18 4.46 -4.53 12.90
CA THR A 18 5.90 -4.52 12.57
C THR A 18 6.14 -3.60 11.40
N ASN A 19 7.01 -2.61 11.55
CA ASN A 19 7.35 -1.73 10.44
C ASN A 19 8.44 -2.36 9.56
N ASP A 20 8.33 -2.21 8.25
CA ASP A 20 9.26 -2.80 7.29
C ASP A 20 10.51 -1.93 7.06
N VAL A 21 10.44 -0.63 7.38
CA VAL A 21 11.55 0.33 7.27
C VAL A 21 12.14 0.66 8.65
N LEU A 22 11.29 1.00 9.60
CA LEU A 22 11.66 1.24 10.99
C LEU A 22 11.63 -0.09 11.74
N GLU A 23 12.64 -0.94 11.51
CA GLU A 23 12.65 -2.32 11.98
C GLU A 23 12.60 -2.48 13.50
N ASP A 24 12.99 -1.43 14.25
CA ASP A 24 12.86 -1.35 15.70
C ASP A 24 11.39 -1.30 16.16
N LEU A 25 10.50 -0.76 15.33
CA LEU A 25 9.07 -0.75 15.64
C LEU A 25 8.47 -2.15 15.45
N GLY A 26 8.14 -2.78 16.59
CA GLY A 26 7.58 -4.12 16.63
C GLY A 26 8.59 -5.23 16.32
N GLN A 27 9.91 -5.01 16.53
CA GLN A 27 10.94 -6.00 16.23
C GLN A 27 10.71 -7.34 16.94
N ASP A 28 10.18 -7.32 18.16
CA ASP A 28 9.96 -8.50 18.99
C ASP A 28 8.57 -9.13 18.78
N THR A 29 7.69 -8.51 17.99
CA THR A 29 6.36 -9.04 17.70
C THR A 29 6.48 -10.25 16.78
N PRO A 30 6.09 -11.47 17.22
CA PRO A 30 6.16 -12.65 16.37
C PRO A 30 5.08 -12.63 15.28
N LEU A 31 5.36 -13.26 14.14
CA LEU A 31 4.39 -13.42 13.04
C LEU A 31 3.07 -14.07 13.54
N GLU A 32 3.15 -15.04 14.42
CA GLU A 32 1.98 -15.74 14.98
C GLU A 32 1.02 -14.78 15.70
N GLN A 33 1.56 -13.81 16.45
CA GLN A 33 0.74 -12.79 17.12
C GLN A 33 0.06 -11.89 16.07
N CYS A 34 0.80 -11.41 15.08
CA CYS A 34 0.23 -10.60 14.00
C CYS A 34 -0.95 -11.29 13.32
N LEU A 35 -0.79 -12.58 12.95
CA LEU A 35 -1.83 -13.32 12.24
C LEU A 35 -3.01 -13.69 13.15
N SER A 36 -2.76 -14.08 14.39
CA SER A 36 -3.83 -14.40 15.34
C SER A 36 -4.68 -13.18 15.71
N GLU A 37 -4.06 -12.02 15.89
CA GLU A 37 -4.76 -10.77 16.16
C GLU A 37 -5.52 -10.25 14.93
N ALA A 38 -4.96 -10.39 13.71
CA ALA A 38 -5.67 -10.08 12.48
C ALA A 38 -6.93 -10.93 12.31
N ALA A 39 -6.82 -12.24 12.57
CA ALA A 39 -7.98 -13.15 12.54
C ALA A 39 -8.99 -12.82 13.65
N ALA A 40 -8.54 -12.54 14.87
CA ALA A 40 -9.41 -12.15 15.99
C ALA A 40 -10.16 -10.83 15.73
N ALA A 41 -9.59 -9.94 14.93
CA ALA A 41 -10.22 -8.69 14.48
C ALA A 41 -11.13 -8.86 13.25
N ASP A 42 -11.43 -10.10 12.82
CA ASP A 42 -12.34 -10.43 11.70
C ASP A 42 -11.85 -9.91 10.33
N PHE A 43 -10.54 -9.93 10.10
CA PHE A 43 -9.99 -9.73 8.76
C PHE A 43 -9.98 -11.03 7.96
N ALA A 44 -10.29 -10.94 6.66
CA ALA A 44 -10.28 -12.08 5.74
C ALA A 44 -8.90 -12.33 5.12
N GLY A 45 -7.97 -11.41 5.29
CA GLY A 45 -6.63 -11.51 4.70
C GLY A 45 -5.62 -10.54 5.29
N THR A 46 -4.39 -10.70 4.84
CA THR A 46 -3.26 -9.83 5.19
C THR A 46 -2.37 -9.60 3.98
N GLU A 47 -1.57 -8.55 4.00
CA GLU A 47 -0.48 -8.36 3.06
C GLU A 47 0.80 -9.03 3.54
N LEU A 48 1.77 -9.18 2.63
CA LEU A 48 3.05 -9.80 2.93
C LEU A 48 3.98 -8.80 3.63
N GLY A 49 4.33 -9.05 4.88
CA GLY A 49 5.30 -8.25 5.65
C GLY A 49 6.69 -8.88 5.73
N ARG A 50 7.64 -8.15 6.33
CA ARG A 50 9.05 -8.58 6.43
C ARG A 50 9.26 -9.90 7.20
N LYS A 51 8.43 -10.20 8.18
CA LYS A 51 8.53 -11.42 9.00
C LYS A 51 7.92 -12.66 8.36
N PHE A 52 7.28 -12.53 7.21
CA PHE A 52 6.63 -13.64 6.53
C PHE A 52 7.64 -14.51 5.80
N ALA A 53 7.44 -15.83 5.83
CA ALA A 53 8.27 -16.78 5.10
C ALA A 53 8.17 -16.52 3.57
N ARG A 54 9.32 -16.48 2.90
CA ARG A 54 9.41 -16.24 1.45
C ARG A 54 9.31 -17.53 0.61
N LYS A 55 8.74 -18.59 1.19
CA LYS A 55 8.50 -19.87 0.49
C LYS A 55 7.03 -20.25 0.67
N ALA A 56 6.30 -20.37 -0.44
CA ALA A 56 4.85 -20.64 -0.43
C ALA A 56 4.50 -21.90 0.37
N ARG A 57 5.29 -23.00 0.23
CA ARG A 57 5.09 -24.25 0.99
C ARG A 57 5.17 -24.07 2.52
N VAL A 58 5.84 -23.02 3.00
CA VAL A 58 5.95 -22.69 4.42
C VAL A 58 4.84 -21.71 4.83
N LEU A 59 4.62 -20.66 4.04
CA LEU A 59 3.68 -19.60 4.41
C LEU A 59 2.22 -20.02 4.25
N LYS A 60 1.88 -20.79 3.23
CA LYS A 60 0.51 -21.20 2.94
C LYS A 60 -0.18 -21.87 4.15
N PRO A 61 0.39 -22.95 4.76
CA PRO A 61 -0.24 -23.59 5.91
C PRO A 61 -0.31 -22.69 7.15
N ILE A 62 0.60 -21.70 7.27
CA ILE A 62 0.54 -20.72 8.35
C ILE A 62 -0.71 -19.82 8.18
N LEU A 63 -0.92 -19.25 6.99
CA LEU A 63 -2.09 -18.43 6.71
C LEU A 63 -3.40 -19.22 6.85
N GLU A 64 -3.42 -20.45 6.34
CA GLU A 64 -4.60 -21.33 6.42
C GLU A 64 -5.03 -21.64 7.85
N ARG A 65 -4.07 -21.83 8.79
CA ARG A 65 -4.38 -22.05 10.22
C ARG A 65 -5.12 -20.87 10.85
N HIS A 66 -4.89 -19.66 10.37
CA HIS A 66 -5.56 -18.45 10.84
C HIS A 66 -6.79 -18.07 9.99
N GLY A 67 -7.11 -18.86 8.95
CA GLY A 67 -8.21 -18.53 8.04
C GLY A 67 -7.97 -17.29 7.19
N LEU A 68 -6.71 -16.86 7.04
CA LEU A 68 -6.32 -15.65 6.31
C LEU A 68 -5.87 -15.97 4.88
N GLN A 69 -6.20 -15.09 3.94
CA GLN A 69 -5.70 -15.12 2.57
C GLN A 69 -4.60 -14.06 2.40
N LEU A 70 -3.67 -14.31 1.47
CA LEU A 70 -2.72 -13.27 1.07
C LEU A 70 -3.40 -12.32 0.08
N ALA A 71 -3.54 -11.05 0.47
CA ALA A 71 -4.16 -10.03 -0.37
C ALA A 71 -3.21 -9.54 -1.46
N SER A 72 -1.97 -9.26 -1.08
CA SER A 72 -0.92 -8.72 -1.94
C SER A 72 0.45 -8.80 -1.26
N GLY A 73 1.46 -8.23 -1.90
CA GLY A 73 2.78 -7.99 -1.30
C GLY A 73 3.48 -6.83 -1.99
N TRP A 74 4.25 -6.09 -1.21
CA TRP A 74 5.04 -4.96 -1.66
C TRP A 74 6.25 -5.40 -2.47
N HIS A 75 6.49 -4.73 -3.59
CA HIS A 75 7.73 -4.78 -4.36
C HIS A 75 8.34 -3.39 -4.49
N SER A 76 9.57 -3.23 -3.99
CA SER A 76 10.38 -2.04 -4.20
C SER A 76 10.93 -2.05 -5.62
N GLY A 77 10.31 -1.28 -6.50
CA GLY A 77 10.69 -1.16 -7.90
C GLY A 77 11.79 -0.12 -8.12
N PHE A 78 12.54 -0.29 -9.21
CA PHE A 78 13.62 0.59 -9.62
C PHE A 78 13.58 0.88 -11.13
N LEU A 79 12.41 0.86 -11.74
CA LEU A 79 12.25 1.11 -13.17
C LEU A 79 12.62 2.54 -13.57
N ALA A 80 12.66 3.48 -12.63
CA ALA A 80 13.18 4.83 -12.92
C ALA A 80 14.67 4.81 -13.31
N GLU A 81 15.44 3.83 -12.79
CA GLU A 81 16.90 3.76 -12.94
C GLU A 81 17.38 2.56 -13.74
N ARG A 82 16.68 1.41 -13.67
CA ARG A 82 17.13 0.18 -14.33
C ARG A 82 16.26 -0.23 -15.53
N SER A 83 16.77 -1.16 -16.32
CA SER A 83 16.02 -1.71 -17.45
C SER A 83 14.86 -2.58 -17.00
N VAL A 84 13.87 -2.72 -17.86
CA VAL A 84 12.70 -3.58 -17.61
C VAL A 84 13.10 -5.02 -17.41
N GLU A 85 14.10 -5.50 -18.17
CA GLU A 85 14.62 -6.87 -18.07
C GLU A 85 15.25 -7.15 -16.71
N ALA A 86 16.03 -6.19 -16.19
CA ALA A 86 16.62 -6.31 -14.85
C ALA A 86 15.53 -6.31 -13.76
N GLU A 87 14.48 -5.50 -13.91
CA GLU A 87 13.35 -5.49 -12.99
C GLU A 87 12.57 -6.80 -13.03
N MET A 88 12.32 -7.34 -14.23
CA MET A 88 11.66 -8.65 -14.41
C MET A 88 12.42 -9.79 -13.71
N GLN A 89 13.74 -9.79 -13.79
CA GLN A 89 14.59 -10.76 -13.10
C GLN A 89 14.54 -10.59 -11.58
N ALA A 90 14.60 -9.35 -11.10
CA ALA A 90 14.61 -9.05 -9.67
C ALA A 90 13.29 -9.43 -8.98
N VAL A 91 12.15 -9.21 -9.65
CA VAL A 91 10.82 -9.46 -9.07
C VAL A 91 10.39 -10.92 -9.13
N ALA A 92 10.96 -11.73 -10.02
CA ALA A 92 10.48 -13.08 -10.33
C ALA A 92 10.22 -13.95 -9.07
N PRO A 93 11.14 -14.07 -8.08
CA PRO A 93 10.88 -14.88 -6.90
C PRO A 93 9.70 -14.37 -6.06
N HIS A 94 9.48 -13.05 -6.02
CA HIS A 94 8.37 -12.44 -5.32
C HIS A 94 7.05 -12.67 -6.05
N ALA A 95 7.03 -12.50 -7.37
CA ALA A 95 5.85 -12.79 -8.19
C ALA A 95 5.42 -14.26 -8.12
N GLU A 96 6.38 -15.20 -8.16
CA GLU A 96 6.13 -16.64 -7.95
C GLU A 96 5.50 -16.93 -6.59
N LEU A 97 6.00 -16.27 -5.53
CA LEU A 97 5.44 -16.41 -4.18
C LEU A 97 3.99 -15.94 -4.13
N LEU A 98 3.71 -14.74 -4.65
CA LEU A 98 2.36 -14.16 -4.67
C LEU A 98 1.39 -15.04 -5.47
N GLN A 99 1.80 -15.48 -6.66
CA GLN A 99 1.02 -16.39 -7.51
C GLN A 99 0.70 -17.70 -6.79
N ALA A 100 1.70 -18.33 -6.19
CA ALA A 100 1.55 -19.62 -5.50
C ALA A 100 0.64 -19.52 -4.26
N LEU A 101 0.53 -18.35 -3.66
CA LEU A 101 -0.35 -18.05 -2.53
C LEU A 101 -1.73 -17.52 -2.95
N GLY A 102 -1.98 -17.40 -4.26
CA GLY A 102 -3.28 -17.04 -4.83
C GLY A 102 -3.57 -15.53 -4.85
N ALA A 103 -2.61 -14.68 -4.52
CA ALA A 103 -2.76 -13.23 -4.70
C ALA A 103 -3.02 -12.89 -6.17
N LYS A 104 -3.76 -11.81 -6.41
CA LYS A 104 -4.09 -11.32 -7.76
C LYS A 104 -3.46 -9.98 -8.08
N VAL A 105 -2.88 -9.36 -7.06
CA VAL A 105 -2.29 -8.02 -7.13
C VAL A 105 -0.90 -8.06 -6.53
N MET A 106 0.03 -7.35 -7.14
CA MET A 106 1.33 -7.00 -6.57
C MET A 106 1.37 -5.49 -6.37
N VAL A 107 1.61 -5.06 -5.13
CA VAL A 107 1.83 -3.65 -4.82
C VAL A 107 3.22 -3.25 -5.28
N TYR A 108 3.31 -2.16 -6.02
CA TYR A 108 4.55 -1.64 -6.58
C TYR A 108 4.79 -0.20 -6.14
N GLY A 109 5.85 0.04 -5.39
CA GLY A 109 6.37 1.37 -5.08
C GLY A 109 7.67 1.63 -5.83
N GLU A 110 7.80 2.79 -6.50
CA GLU A 110 9.03 3.16 -7.19
C GLU A 110 10.05 3.76 -6.21
N CYS A 111 11.07 3.00 -5.89
CA CYS A 111 12.14 3.36 -4.96
C CYS A 111 13.41 3.89 -5.68
N GLY A 112 13.45 3.87 -7.00
CA GLY A 112 14.47 4.56 -7.78
C GLY A 112 14.42 6.07 -7.53
N VAL A 113 15.53 6.74 -7.69
CA VAL A 113 15.72 8.18 -7.45
C VAL A 113 15.49 8.62 -5.98
N MET A 114 15.38 7.69 -5.05
CA MET A 114 15.40 8.01 -3.61
C MET A 114 16.85 8.22 -3.13
N VAL A 115 17.01 8.97 -2.03
CA VAL A 115 18.36 9.17 -1.46
C VAL A 115 18.91 7.81 -1.02
N PRO A 116 20.08 7.39 -1.52
CA PRO A 116 20.66 6.10 -1.14
C PRO A 116 20.90 6.00 0.39
N GLU A 117 20.87 4.79 0.93
CA GLU A 117 21.14 4.42 2.32
C GLU A 117 20.11 4.92 3.36
N VAL A 118 19.51 6.11 3.14
CA VAL A 118 18.56 6.75 4.08
C VAL A 118 17.30 7.27 3.36
N PRO A 119 16.67 6.47 2.51
CA PRO A 119 15.69 6.97 1.54
C PRO A 119 14.46 7.66 2.16
N LEU A 120 14.10 7.32 3.39
CA LEU A 120 12.94 7.87 4.11
C LEU A 120 13.34 8.65 5.37
N ASP A 121 14.65 8.82 5.62
CA ASP A 121 15.16 9.51 6.80
C ASP A 121 15.89 10.83 6.46
N VAL A 122 15.44 11.47 5.42
CA VAL A 122 15.84 12.83 5.02
C VAL A 122 14.64 13.77 5.09
N PRO A 123 14.85 15.10 5.23
CA PRO A 123 13.74 16.06 5.18
C PRO A 123 12.86 15.86 3.95
N MET A 124 11.53 15.89 4.12
CA MET A 124 10.60 15.61 3.01
C MET A 124 10.75 16.60 1.84
N SER A 125 11.20 17.83 2.09
CA SER A 125 11.47 18.83 1.05
C SER A 125 12.60 18.43 0.09
N THR A 126 13.47 17.51 0.50
CA THR A 126 14.65 17.05 -0.28
C THR A 126 14.31 15.95 -1.29
N ARG A 127 13.04 15.53 -1.37
CA ARG A 127 12.60 14.52 -2.32
C ARG A 127 13.03 14.85 -3.76
N LEU A 128 13.62 13.87 -4.42
CA LEU A 128 13.99 13.99 -5.84
C LEU A 128 12.74 13.82 -6.72
N ARG A 129 12.72 14.49 -7.86
CA ARG A 129 11.60 14.47 -8.82
C ARG A 129 12.11 14.12 -10.20
N LEU A 130 11.34 13.35 -10.93
CA LEU A 130 11.61 13.10 -12.34
C LEU A 130 11.29 14.37 -13.17
N THR A 131 12.08 14.59 -14.20
CA THR A 131 11.71 15.55 -15.25
C THR A 131 10.52 15.01 -16.06
N ALA A 132 9.83 15.85 -16.83
CA ALA A 132 8.74 15.39 -17.69
C ALA A 132 9.20 14.34 -18.72
N ALA A 133 10.43 14.46 -19.24
CA ALA A 133 10.99 13.49 -20.17
C ALA A 133 11.31 12.14 -19.47
N ASP A 134 11.86 12.18 -18.26
CA ASP A 134 12.15 10.98 -17.48
C ASP A 134 10.86 10.28 -17.04
N MET A 135 9.81 11.05 -16.68
CA MET A 135 8.50 10.53 -16.36
C MET A 135 7.89 9.78 -17.55
N ALA A 136 7.98 10.33 -18.76
CA ALA A 136 7.48 9.66 -19.97
C ALA A 136 8.23 8.35 -20.26
N ALA A 137 9.56 8.37 -20.13
CA ALA A 137 10.39 7.17 -20.30
C ALA A 137 10.07 6.11 -19.23
N TYR A 138 9.89 6.53 -17.98
CA TYR A 138 9.51 5.69 -16.87
C TYR A 138 8.12 5.04 -17.07
N ALA A 139 7.11 5.84 -17.46
CA ALA A 139 5.75 5.35 -17.74
C ALA A 139 5.73 4.25 -18.82
N GLY A 140 6.57 4.38 -19.86
CA GLY A 140 6.74 3.36 -20.88
C GLY A 140 7.33 2.05 -20.33
N ARG A 141 8.38 2.15 -19.47
CA ARG A 141 8.97 0.98 -18.81
C ARG A 141 7.99 0.31 -17.85
N LEU A 142 7.29 1.09 -17.05
CA LEU A 142 6.29 0.59 -16.09
C LEU A 142 5.14 -0.15 -16.80
N THR A 143 4.64 0.40 -17.91
CA THR A 143 3.61 -0.25 -18.74
C THR A 143 4.08 -1.60 -19.28
N ARG A 144 5.30 -1.66 -19.81
CA ARG A 144 5.87 -2.90 -20.34
C ARG A 144 6.07 -3.95 -19.25
N PHE A 145 6.52 -3.52 -18.08
CA PHE A 145 6.69 -4.38 -16.90
C PHE A 145 5.34 -4.92 -16.40
N ALA A 146 4.33 -4.05 -16.24
CA ALA A 146 2.99 -4.45 -15.79
C ALA A 146 2.34 -5.48 -16.73
N ARG A 147 2.46 -5.28 -18.04
CA ARG A 147 1.99 -6.24 -19.05
C ARG A 147 2.69 -7.59 -18.95
N TRP A 148 3.99 -7.59 -18.72
CA TRP A 148 4.75 -8.83 -18.53
C TRP A 148 4.33 -9.55 -17.25
N LEU A 149 4.14 -8.83 -16.13
CA LEU A 149 3.74 -9.37 -14.85
C LEU A 149 2.37 -10.08 -14.94
N ASP A 150 1.40 -9.43 -15.57
CA ASP A 150 0.07 -10.01 -15.79
C ASP A 150 0.15 -11.27 -16.68
N LYS A 151 0.86 -11.16 -17.80
CA LYS A 151 0.99 -12.27 -18.75
C LYS A 151 1.66 -13.51 -18.16
N HIS A 152 2.68 -13.37 -17.31
CA HIS A 152 3.49 -14.47 -16.83
C HIS A 152 3.00 -15.04 -15.49
N TYR A 153 2.43 -14.20 -14.64
CA TYR A 153 2.03 -14.59 -13.29
C TYR A 153 0.54 -14.39 -13.00
N GLY A 154 -0.22 -13.75 -13.89
CA GLY A 154 -1.61 -13.39 -13.67
C GLY A 154 -1.78 -12.39 -12.51
N LEU A 155 -0.77 -11.55 -12.29
CA LEU A 155 -0.73 -10.53 -11.24
C LEU A 155 -0.93 -9.15 -11.85
N ARG A 156 -1.95 -8.42 -11.38
CA ARG A 156 -2.11 -7.00 -11.71
C ARG A 156 -1.10 -6.18 -10.91
N LEU A 157 -0.35 -5.33 -11.60
CA LEU A 157 0.48 -4.33 -10.93
C LEU A 157 -0.44 -3.25 -10.34
N ALA A 158 -0.35 -3.02 -9.02
CA ALA A 158 -0.99 -1.93 -8.32
C ALA A 158 0.07 -0.88 -7.96
N TYR A 159 0.16 0.17 -8.76
CA TYR A 159 1.09 1.25 -8.50
C TYR A 159 0.66 2.05 -7.28
N HIS A 160 1.52 2.08 -6.28
CA HIS A 160 1.30 2.81 -5.05
C HIS A 160 1.90 4.21 -5.14
N HIS A 161 1.06 5.24 -5.22
CA HIS A 161 1.50 6.61 -5.00
C HIS A 161 1.85 6.80 -3.52
N HIS A 162 3.02 7.37 -3.24
CA HIS A 162 3.56 7.34 -1.89
C HIS A 162 4.41 8.60 -1.63
N LEU A 163 4.38 9.12 -0.39
CA LEU A 163 5.30 10.15 0.05
C LEU A 163 6.75 9.73 -0.19
N MET A 164 7.59 10.66 -0.60
CA MET A 164 9.02 10.48 -0.91
C MET A 164 9.34 9.62 -2.14
N MET A 165 8.34 9.09 -2.85
CA MET A 165 8.53 8.30 -4.08
C MET A 165 8.27 9.13 -5.35
N VAL A 166 8.41 8.52 -6.54
CA VAL A 166 8.32 9.18 -7.85
C VAL A 166 6.98 9.88 -8.07
N ALA A 167 5.87 9.25 -7.72
CA ALA A 167 4.55 9.85 -7.81
C ALA A 167 3.98 10.09 -6.40
N GLU A 168 4.22 11.28 -5.87
CA GLU A 168 3.72 11.73 -4.56
C GLU A 168 2.56 12.70 -4.70
N THR A 169 2.74 13.76 -5.51
CA THR A 169 1.73 14.81 -5.69
C THR A 169 0.65 14.41 -6.68
N LEU A 170 -0.52 15.05 -6.61
CA LEU A 170 -1.60 14.81 -7.57
C LEU A 170 -1.14 14.98 -9.03
N ASP A 171 -0.36 16.02 -9.32
CA ASP A 171 0.12 16.29 -10.67
C ASP A 171 1.06 15.18 -11.15
N GLU A 172 1.93 14.65 -10.30
CA GLU A 172 2.82 13.53 -10.63
C GLU A 172 2.04 12.23 -10.85
N VAL A 173 1.05 11.93 -10.00
CA VAL A 173 0.16 10.77 -10.19
C VAL A 173 -0.59 10.90 -11.51
N CYS A 174 -1.17 12.07 -11.78
CA CYS A 174 -1.87 12.31 -13.05
C CYS A 174 -0.92 12.19 -14.25
N ALA A 175 0.24 12.82 -14.19
CA ALA A 175 1.24 12.77 -15.26
C ALA A 175 1.70 11.33 -15.56
N LEU A 176 1.87 10.50 -14.53
CA LEU A 176 2.23 9.10 -14.69
C LEU A 176 1.06 8.31 -15.33
N PHE A 177 -0.14 8.40 -14.77
CA PHE A 177 -1.28 7.59 -15.22
C PHE A 177 -1.79 7.99 -16.60
N ASP A 178 -1.69 9.26 -16.99
CA ASP A 178 -2.03 9.75 -18.33
C ASP A 178 -1.06 9.20 -19.40
N GLN A 179 0.15 8.77 -19.02
CA GLN A 179 1.18 8.24 -19.91
C GLN A 179 1.36 6.72 -19.82
N THR A 180 0.69 6.04 -18.88
CA THR A 180 0.77 4.57 -18.73
C THR A 180 -0.39 3.86 -19.44
N GLY A 181 -0.11 2.65 -19.95
CA GLY A 181 -1.13 1.76 -20.48
C GLY A 181 -2.10 1.24 -19.41
N PRO A 182 -3.24 0.66 -19.81
CA PRO A 182 -4.27 0.15 -18.88
C PRO A 182 -3.80 -1.03 -18.02
N GLU A 183 -2.65 -1.62 -18.35
CA GLU A 183 -2.04 -2.71 -17.58
C GLU A 183 -1.51 -2.25 -16.21
N VAL A 184 -1.15 -0.96 -16.10
CA VAL A 184 -0.75 -0.36 -14.83
C VAL A 184 -2.00 -0.04 -14.02
N GLY A 185 -2.30 -0.82 -13.01
CA GLY A 185 -3.36 -0.53 -12.05
C GLY A 185 -2.95 0.51 -11.02
N LEU A 186 -3.93 1.23 -10.47
CA LEU A 186 -3.74 2.16 -9.37
C LEU A 186 -4.02 1.46 -8.04
N LEU A 187 -3.10 1.54 -7.10
CA LEU A 187 -3.41 1.41 -5.69
C LEU A 187 -3.83 2.80 -5.19
N LEU A 188 -5.07 2.92 -4.76
CA LEU A 188 -5.56 4.13 -4.10
C LEU A 188 -5.22 4.06 -2.61
N ASP A 189 -4.37 4.93 -2.12
CA ASP A 189 -4.08 5.10 -0.70
C ASP A 189 -4.63 6.45 -0.21
N THR A 190 -5.62 6.39 0.68
CA THR A 190 -6.30 7.59 1.19
C THR A 190 -5.42 8.43 2.11
N GLY A 191 -4.53 7.79 2.88
CA GLY A 191 -3.61 8.46 3.78
C GLY A 191 -2.47 9.15 3.06
N HIS A 192 -1.86 8.48 2.07
CA HIS A 192 -0.80 9.11 1.28
C HIS A 192 -1.32 10.26 0.44
N ALA A 193 -2.55 10.20 -0.10
CA ALA A 193 -3.20 11.32 -0.76
C ALA A 193 -3.36 12.53 0.18
N ALA A 194 -3.95 12.30 1.36
CA ALA A 194 -4.14 13.34 2.37
C ALA A 194 -2.80 13.91 2.86
N ALA A 195 -1.82 13.04 3.12
CA ALA A 195 -0.48 13.42 3.54
C ALA A 195 0.27 14.19 2.44
N ALA A 196 0.08 13.88 1.17
CA ALA A 196 0.60 14.65 0.03
C ALA A 196 -0.18 15.95 -0.23
N GLY A 197 -1.28 16.18 0.50
CA GLY A 197 -2.05 17.43 0.47
C GLY A 197 -3.05 17.52 -0.67
N PHE A 198 -3.52 16.40 -1.19
CA PHE A 198 -4.56 16.38 -2.22
C PHE A 198 -5.74 15.48 -1.83
N ASP A 199 -6.86 15.77 -2.46
CA ASP A 199 -8.09 15.02 -2.26
C ASP A 199 -8.10 13.76 -3.14
N TYR A 200 -8.13 12.58 -2.52
CA TYR A 200 -8.15 11.29 -3.21
C TYR A 200 -9.38 11.13 -4.15
N ARG A 201 -10.46 11.90 -3.94
CA ARG A 201 -11.66 11.88 -4.80
C ARG A 201 -11.35 12.17 -6.26
N VAL A 202 -10.35 13.01 -6.51
CA VAL A 202 -9.88 13.28 -7.87
C VAL A 202 -9.35 11.99 -8.54
N LEU A 203 -8.70 11.10 -7.79
CA LEU A 203 -8.25 9.81 -8.33
C LEU A 203 -9.41 8.85 -8.59
N LEU A 204 -10.48 8.86 -7.77
CA LEU A 204 -11.69 8.10 -8.04
C LEU A 204 -12.36 8.54 -9.35
N GLU A 205 -12.46 9.85 -9.56
CA GLU A 205 -13.09 10.44 -10.75
C GLU A 205 -12.28 10.16 -12.03
N ARG A 206 -10.96 10.39 -11.98
CA ARG A 206 -10.11 10.28 -13.19
C ARG A 206 -9.70 8.85 -13.49
N PHE A 207 -9.40 8.06 -12.48
CA PHE A 207 -8.75 6.77 -12.62
C PHE A 207 -9.51 5.62 -11.95
N GLY A 208 -10.78 5.79 -11.61
CA GLY A 208 -11.59 4.79 -10.92
C GLY A 208 -11.56 3.41 -11.60
N ALA A 209 -11.62 3.37 -12.93
CA ALA A 209 -11.53 2.12 -13.72
C ALA A 209 -10.13 1.46 -13.65
N ARG A 210 -9.12 2.19 -13.19
CA ARG A 210 -7.74 1.70 -13.01
C ARG A 210 -7.46 1.23 -11.58
N ILE A 211 -8.34 1.49 -10.62
CA ILE A 211 -8.16 1.10 -9.21
C ILE A 211 -8.30 -0.41 -9.08
N VAL A 212 -7.22 -1.08 -8.67
CA VAL A 212 -7.15 -2.54 -8.51
C VAL A 212 -6.86 -2.96 -7.07
N HIS A 213 -6.45 -2.01 -6.22
CA HIS A 213 -6.17 -2.22 -4.81
C HIS A 213 -6.44 -0.94 -4.03
N ILE A 214 -6.82 -1.04 -2.76
CA ILE A 214 -7.15 0.12 -1.94
C ILE A 214 -6.53 -0.05 -0.57
N HIS A 215 -5.73 0.95 -0.15
CA HIS A 215 -5.28 1.10 1.22
C HIS A 215 -6.17 2.11 1.94
N LEU A 216 -6.77 1.65 3.02
CA LEU A 216 -7.52 2.46 3.96
C LEU A 216 -6.55 2.95 5.04
N LYS A 217 -5.94 4.08 4.80
CA LYS A 217 -5.03 4.77 5.72
C LYS A 217 -5.61 6.11 6.09
N ASP A 218 -5.52 6.48 7.35
CA ASP A 218 -5.96 7.79 7.85
C ASP A 218 -4.78 8.62 8.32
N VAL A 219 -4.99 9.92 8.49
CA VAL A 219 -3.94 10.89 8.84
C VAL A 219 -4.39 11.74 10.02
N ARG A 220 -3.54 11.86 11.03
CA ARG A 220 -3.72 12.87 12.07
C ARG A 220 -3.22 14.23 11.56
N ALA A 221 -4.16 15.06 11.11
CA ALA A 221 -3.88 16.32 10.42
C ALA A 221 -2.94 17.27 11.20
N GLU A 222 -3.09 17.33 12.52
CA GLU A 222 -2.25 18.16 13.39
C GLU A 222 -0.78 17.68 13.38
N VAL A 223 -0.58 16.35 13.47
CA VAL A 223 0.76 15.76 13.44
C VAL A 223 1.38 15.98 12.08
N MET A 224 0.64 15.72 11.00
CA MET A 224 1.13 15.90 9.62
C MET A 224 1.50 17.36 9.34
N ARG A 225 0.69 18.31 9.82
CA ARG A 225 1.01 19.75 9.73
C ARG A 225 2.33 20.05 10.43
N SER A 226 2.52 19.59 11.66
CA SER A 226 3.76 19.79 12.42
C SER A 226 4.99 19.16 11.73
N VAL A 227 4.82 17.96 11.14
CA VAL A 227 5.88 17.28 10.36
C VAL A 227 6.31 18.13 9.16
N ARG A 228 5.35 18.71 8.43
CA ARG A 228 5.61 19.58 7.28
C ARG A 228 6.24 20.92 7.66
N GLU A 229 5.72 21.59 8.69
CA GLU A 229 6.21 22.89 9.15
C GLU A 229 7.66 22.80 9.65
N GLN A 230 8.04 21.66 10.22
CA GLN A 230 9.40 21.40 10.71
C GLN A 230 10.29 20.74 9.66
N ASP A 231 9.77 20.46 8.47
CA ASP A 231 10.46 19.73 7.40
C ASP A 231 11.14 18.44 7.87
N LEU A 232 10.39 17.62 8.61
CA LEU A 232 10.90 16.38 9.16
C LEU A 232 10.97 15.27 8.09
N SER A 233 11.68 14.20 8.40
CA SER A 233 11.70 13.00 7.57
C SER A 233 10.37 12.23 7.65
N PHE A 234 10.12 11.39 6.65
CA PHE A 234 9.00 10.45 6.67
C PHE A 234 9.04 9.54 7.91
N ASN A 235 10.23 9.00 8.22
CA ASN A 235 10.45 8.14 9.37
C ASN A 235 10.10 8.83 10.69
N GLU A 236 10.51 10.07 10.86
CA GLU A 236 10.15 10.85 12.05
C GLU A 236 8.64 11.13 12.11
N GLY A 237 7.99 11.39 10.96
CA GLY A 237 6.55 11.52 10.86
C GLY A 237 5.81 10.26 11.32
N VAL A 238 6.27 9.08 10.90
CA VAL A 238 5.73 7.79 11.36
C VAL A 238 5.90 7.63 12.88
N ARG A 239 7.07 7.91 13.42
CA ARG A 239 7.35 7.84 14.87
C ARG A 239 6.48 8.79 15.69
N ARG A 240 6.10 9.93 15.12
CA ARG A 240 5.17 10.89 15.74
C ARG A 240 3.70 10.50 15.56
N GLY A 241 3.43 9.48 14.76
CA GLY A 241 2.09 8.96 14.54
C GLY A 241 1.28 9.80 13.55
N MET A 242 1.89 10.30 12.48
CA MET A 242 1.18 11.03 11.42
C MET A 242 0.12 10.18 10.73
N PHE A 243 0.38 8.87 10.57
CA PHE A 243 -0.58 7.91 10.05
C PHE A 243 -1.34 7.19 11.15
N THR A 244 -2.56 6.80 10.84
CA THR A 244 -3.42 6.01 11.72
C THR A 244 -4.41 5.17 10.91
N VAL A 245 -5.21 4.36 11.59
CA VAL A 245 -6.23 3.52 10.97
C VAL A 245 -7.47 4.32 10.59
N PRO A 246 -8.28 3.88 9.61
CA PRO A 246 -9.50 4.57 9.20
C PRO A 246 -10.44 4.82 10.37
N GLY A 247 -10.95 6.06 10.44
CA GLY A 247 -11.85 6.55 11.50
C GLY A 247 -11.15 7.07 12.75
N ASP A 248 -9.82 7.14 12.77
CA ASP A 248 -9.03 7.70 13.87
C ASP A 248 -8.24 8.96 13.46
N GLY A 249 -8.48 9.48 12.28
CA GLY A 249 -7.84 10.68 11.74
C GLY A 249 -8.83 11.65 11.14
N SER A 250 -8.42 12.29 10.05
CA SER A 250 -9.17 13.39 9.41
C SER A 250 -9.67 13.06 8.00
N VAL A 251 -9.41 11.88 7.47
CA VAL A 251 -9.83 11.49 6.12
C VAL A 251 -11.34 11.21 6.10
N ASP A 252 -12.04 11.82 5.15
CA ASP A 252 -13.45 11.47 4.86
C ASP A 252 -13.51 10.28 3.90
N PHE A 253 -14.01 9.14 4.37
CA PHE A 253 -14.15 7.91 3.59
C PHE A 253 -15.48 7.77 2.85
N GLY A 254 -16.40 8.75 2.96
CA GLY A 254 -17.74 8.68 2.38
C GLY A 254 -17.74 8.47 0.87
N ALA A 255 -16.91 9.21 0.15
CA ALA A 255 -16.77 9.07 -1.31
C ALA A 255 -16.20 7.71 -1.72
N LEU A 256 -15.26 7.17 -0.97
CA LEU A 256 -14.70 5.85 -1.23
C LEU A 256 -15.73 4.73 -0.97
N ALA A 257 -16.50 4.84 0.11
CA ALA A 257 -17.60 3.89 0.39
C ALA A 257 -18.64 3.90 -0.74
N ALA A 258 -19.00 5.09 -1.25
CA ALA A 258 -19.89 5.23 -2.41
C ALA A 258 -19.26 4.58 -3.66
N PHE A 259 -17.99 4.86 -3.94
CA PHE A 259 -17.30 4.24 -5.08
C PHE A 259 -17.31 2.71 -5.02
N VAL A 260 -16.93 2.13 -3.89
CA VAL A 260 -16.91 0.67 -3.71
C VAL A 260 -18.30 0.05 -3.94
N ARG A 261 -19.33 0.66 -3.38
CA ARG A 261 -20.72 0.21 -3.54
C ARG A 261 -21.23 0.33 -4.99
N ASP A 262 -21.01 1.50 -5.61
CA ASP A 262 -21.66 1.87 -6.86
C ASP A 262 -20.95 1.28 -8.08
N THR A 263 -19.63 1.07 -8.02
CA THR A 263 -18.86 0.43 -9.10
C THR A 263 -18.82 -1.09 -9.02
N GLY A 264 -19.22 -1.66 -7.88
CA GLY A 264 -19.10 -3.09 -7.64
C GLY A 264 -17.65 -3.55 -7.51
N TYR A 265 -16.77 -2.69 -6.97
CA TYR A 265 -15.38 -3.05 -6.69
C TYR A 265 -15.30 -4.35 -5.89
N ALA A 266 -14.53 -5.32 -6.37
CA ALA A 266 -14.44 -6.67 -5.82
C ALA A 266 -13.01 -7.03 -5.32
N GLY A 267 -12.13 -6.05 -5.25
CA GLY A 267 -10.76 -6.20 -4.74
C GLY A 267 -10.67 -6.22 -3.22
N TRP A 268 -9.47 -6.01 -2.72
CA TRP A 268 -9.20 -5.88 -1.31
C TRP A 268 -9.28 -4.41 -0.85
N LEU A 269 -9.91 -4.22 0.30
CA LEU A 269 -9.76 -3.02 1.12
C LEU A 269 -8.78 -3.38 2.24
N VAL A 270 -7.62 -2.79 2.25
CA VAL A 270 -6.57 -3.09 3.23
C VAL A 270 -6.47 -1.98 4.25
N VAL A 271 -6.71 -2.28 5.50
CA VAL A 271 -6.40 -1.37 6.61
C VAL A 271 -4.89 -1.31 6.74
N GLU A 272 -4.33 -0.13 6.57
CA GLU A 272 -2.91 0.10 6.73
C GLU A 272 -2.65 1.31 7.63
N ALA A 273 -1.78 1.12 8.60
CA ALA A 273 -1.27 2.21 9.43
C ALA A 273 0.17 1.90 9.84
N GLU A 274 1.07 2.76 9.44
CA GLU A 274 2.45 2.76 9.90
C GLU A 274 2.49 3.42 11.27
N GLN A 275 2.49 2.60 12.32
CA GLN A 275 2.39 3.07 13.70
C GLN A 275 3.44 2.41 14.58
N ASP A 276 3.75 3.08 15.69
CA ASP A 276 4.48 2.49 16.79
C ASP A 276 3.52 1.58 17.61
N PRO A 277 3.71 0.25 17.61
CA PRO A 277 2.79 -0.67 18.29
C PRO A 277 2.76 -0.50 19.81
N LEU A 278 3.75 0.17 20.40
CA LEU A 278 3.74 0.52 21.83
C LEU A 278 2.81 1.70 22.13
N LYS A 279 2.64 2.62 21.16
CA LYS A 279 1.75 3.78 21.29
C LYS A 279 0.35 3.50 20.78
N ALA A 280 0.23 2.62 19.81
CA ALA A 280 -1.02 2.21 19.18
C ALA A 280 -1.14 0.67 19.24
N PRO A 281 -1.63 0.08 20.34
CA PRO A 281 -1.75 -1.38 20.49
C PRO A 281 -2.48 -2.00 19.29
N PRO A 282 -1.85 -2.92 18.54
CA PRO A 282 -2.33 -3.33 17.22
C PRO A 282 -3.74 -3.91 17.23
N LEU A 283 -4.01 -4.91 18.07
CA LEU A 283 -5.33 -5.58 18.12
C LEU A 283 -6.47 -4.58 18.37
N GLU A 284 -6.30 -3.67 19.33
CA GLU A 284 -7.31 -2.65 19.64
C GLU A 284 -7.52 -1.72 18.46
N THR A 285 -6.42 -1.23 17.89
CA THR A 285 -6.40 -0.25 16.80
C THR A 285 -7.04 -0.82 15.54
N VAL A 286 -6.63 -2.00 15.09
CA VAL A 286 -7.18 -2.62 13.87
C VAL A 286 -8.63 -3.10 14.07
N SER A 287 -9.01 -3.52 15.30
CA SER A 287 -10.40 -3.87 15.61
C SER A 287 -11.31 -2.64 15.55
N ARG A 288 -10.83 -1.45 15.95
CA ARG A 288 -11.55 -0.19 15.80
C ARG A 288 -11.78 0.13 14.32
N ALA A 289 -10.74 0.02 13.50
CA ALA A 289 -10.85 0.20 12.05
C ALA A 289 -11.84 -0.79 11.41
N ARG A 290 -11.79 -2.05 11.80
CA ARG A 290 -12.70 -3.08 11.28
C ARG A 290 -14.16 -2.77 11.59
N ARG A 291 -14.44 -2.26 12.80
CA ARG A 291 -15.80 -1.80 13.17
C ARG A 291 -16.22 -0.56 12.38
N PHE A 292 -15.32 0.39 12.16
CA PHE A 292 -15.58 1.58 11.34
C PHE A 292 -15.98 1.21 9.90
N ILE A 293 -15.28 0.24 9.30
CA ILE A 293 -15.59 -0.22 7.93
C ILE A 293 -16.94 -0.96 7.85
N ALA A 294 -17.38 -1.57 8.95
CA ALA A 294 -18.65 -2.31 9.01
C ALA A 294 -19.88 -1.42 9.28
N ALA A 295 -19.67 -0.18 9.73
CA ALA A 295 -20.74 0.77 10.06
C ALA A 295 -21.26 1.48 8.83
#